data_13c8b40bfbf4e57fa91041b061fcaeca
#
_entry.id   13c8b40bfbf4e57fa91041b061fcaeca
#
_cell.length_a   1.000
_cell.length_b   1.000
_cell.length_c   1.000
_cell.angle_alpha   90.00
_cell.angle_beta   90.00
_cell.angle_gamma   90.00
#
_symmetry.space_group_name_H-M   'P 1'
#
loop_
_entity.id
_entity.type
_entity.pdbx_description
1 polymer ?
#
loop_
_entity_poly.entity_id
_entity_poly.type
_entity_poly.pdbx_seq_one_letter_code
_entity_poly.pdbx_strand_id
1 'polypeptide(L)' 'MSSDEELERLRQKRLMEIQAQQQQQNDVQRARQDAEAQKQSLLRQILTPEARQRL' A
#
# COMPACT_ATOMS: atom_id res chain seq x y z
N MET A 1 -16.73 -24.55 -29.50
CA MET A 1 -16.02 -23.48 -28.83
C MET A 1 -14.64 -23.32 -29.43
N SER A 2 -14.30 -22.11 -29.76
CA SER A 2 -13.03 -21.86 -30.39
C SER A 2 -11.94 -21.69 -29.34
N SER A 3 -10.73 -22.06 -29.69
CA SER A 3 -9.56 -21.82 -28.84
C SER A 3 -9.32 -20.30 -28.61
N ASP A 4 -9.85 -19.45 -29.48
CA ASP A 4 -9.76 -17.99 -29.34
C ASP A 4 -10.56 -17.50 -28.16
N GLU A 5 -11.72 -18.07 -27.88
CA GLU A 5 -12.52 -17.70 -26.70
C GLU A 5 -11.83 -18.09 -25.40
N GLU A 6 -11.24 -19.29 -25.38
CA GLU A 6 -10.47 -19.75 -24.22
C GLU A 6 -9.27 -18.86 -23.99
N LEU A 7 -8.56 -18.48 -25.04
CA LEU A 7 -7.41 -17.62 -24.98
C LEU A 7 -7.78 -16.25 -24.44
N GLU A 8 -8.91 -15.70 -24.90
CA GLU A 8 -9.39 -14.40 -24.44
C GLU A 8 -9.74 -14.43 -22.95
N ARG A 9 -10.38 -15.49 -22.47
CA ARG A 9 -10.68 -15.67 -21.04
C ARG A 9 -9.40 -15.71 -20.19
N LEU A 10 -8.40 -16.43 -20.68
CA LEU A 10 -7.11 -16.52 -19.99
C LEU A 10 -6.42 -15.15 -19.92
N ARG A 11 -6.47 -14.38 -20.99
CA ARG A 11 -5.91 -13.04 -21.04
C ARG A 11 -6.61 -12.12 -20.04
N GLN A 12 -7.93 -12.16 -20.00
CA GLN A 12 -8.70 -11.35 -19.07
C GLN A 12 -8.43 -11.75 -17.63
N LYS A 13 -8.38 -13.03 -17.35
CA LYS A 13 -8.06 -13.53 -16.03
C LYS A 13 -6.67 -13.07 -15.58
N ARG A 14 -5.70 -13.18 -16.48
CA ARG A 14 -4.32 -12.74 -16.17
C ARG A 14 -4.25 -11.24 -15.91
N LEU A 15 -4.95 -10.47 -16.71
CA LEU A 15 -5.00 -9.01 -16.52
C LEU A 15 -5.58 -8.65 -15.17
N MET A 16 -6.66 -9.30 -14.77
CA MET A 16 -7.28 -9.07 -13.46
C MET A 16 -6.35 -9.45 -12.32
N GLU A 17 -5.62 -10.55 -12.45
CA GLU A 17 -4.63 -10.98 -11.44
C GLU A 17 -3.52 -9.94 -11.29
N ILE A 18 -3.01 -9.43 -12.40
CA ILE A 18 -1.94 -8.41 -12.38
C ILE A 18 -2.44 -7.13 -11.73
N GLN A 19 -3.64 -6.70 -12.07
CA GLN A 19 -4.23 -5.49 -11.47
C GLN A 19 -4.42 -5.66 -9.97
N ALA A 20 -4.89 -6.83 -9.54
CA ALA A 20 -5.07 -7.12 -8.12
C ALA A 20 -3.73 -7.11 -7.37
N GLN A 21 -2.69 -7.68 -7.95
CA GLN A 21 -1.35 -7.67 -7.36
C GLN A 21 -0.80 -6.25 -7.22
N GLN A 22 -0.98 -5.43 -8.26
CA GLN A 22 -0.53 -4.04 -8.22
C GLN A 22 -1.27 -3.25 -7.16
N GLN A 23 -2.57 -3.45 -7.05
CA GLN A 23 -3.38 -2.79 -6.03
C GLN A 23 -2.90 -3.17 -4.62
N GLN A 24 -2.63 -4.45 -4.40
CA GLN A 24 -2.14 -4.93 -3.12
C GLN A 24 -0.77 -4.32 -2.78
N GLN A 25 0.13 -4.25 -3.74
CA GLN A 25 1.45 -3.63 -3.54
C GLN A 25 1.32 -2.15 -3.21
N ASN A 26 0.43 -1.44 -3.91
CA ASN A 26 0.20 -0.02 -3.65
C ASN A 26 -0.38 0.19 -2.24
N ASP A 27 -1.29 -0.68 -1.82
CA ASP A 27 -1.89 -0.61 -0.49
C ASP A 27 -0.85 -0.84 0.61
N VAL A 28 0.04 -1.81 0.40
CA VAL A 28 1.13 -2.09 1.35
C VAL A 28 2.10 -0.92 1.45
N GLN A 29 2.48 -0.33 0.32
CA GLN A 29 3.36 0.83 0.31
C GLN A 29 2.73 2.02 1.01
N ARG A 30 1.44 2.26 0.75
CA ARG A 30 0.71 3.35 1.40
C ARG A 30 0.67 3.15 2.91
N ALA A 31 0.39 1.93 3.37
CA ALA A 31 0.36 1.60 4.79
C ALA A 31 1.73 1.84 5.45
N ARG A 32 2.82 1.48 4.77
CA ARG A 32 4.17 1.72 5.27
C ARG A 32 4.49 3.21 5.37
N GLN A 33 4.10 3.98 4.36
CA GLN A 33 4.30 5.43 4.36
C GLN A 33 3.51 6.10 5.49
N ASP A 34 2.27 5.68 5.70
CA ASP A 34 1.43 6.20 6.77
C ASP A 34 2.02 5.86 8.14
N ALA A 35 2.49 4.63 8.33
CA ALA A 35 3.13 4.22 9.58
C ALA A 35 4.40 5.03 9.85
N GLU A 36 5.21 5.25 8.83
CA GLU A 36 6.42 6.04 8.94
C GLU A 36 6.11 7.50 9.26
N ALA A 37 5.08 8.07 8.62
CA ALA A 37 4.66 9.44 8.88
C ALA A 37 4.16 9.61 10.32
N GLN A 38 3.41 8.65 10.84
CA GLN A 38 2.94 8.66 12.22
C GLN A 38 4.11 8.59 13.21
N LYS A 39 5.07 7.72 12.93
CA LYS A 39 6.28 7.61 13.74
C LYS A 39 7.05 8.92 13.79
N GLN A 40 7.25 9.54 12.62
CA GLN A 40 7.92 10.82 12.51
C GLN A 40 7.21 11.90 13.31
N SER A 41 5.89 11.95 13.22
CA SER A 41 5.07 12.90 13.95
C SER A 41 5.23 12.72 15.46
N LEU A 42 5.18 11.49 15.95
CA LEU A 42 5.38 11.19 17.37
C LEU A 42 6.76 11.60 17.85
N LEU A 43 7.81 11.31 17.07
CA LEU A 43 9.16 11.70 17.42
C LEU A 43 9.32 13.22 17.53
N ARG A 44 8.68 13.98 16.63
CA ARG A 44 8.71 15.43 16.70
C ARG A 44 8.06 15.95 17.98
N GLN A 45 6.95 15.35 18.39
CA GLN A 45 6.26 15.73 19.61
C GLN A 45 7.14 15.47 20.85
N ILE A 46 7.82 14.32 20.88
CA ILE A 46 8.70 13.96 21.99
C ILE A 46 9.92 14.87 22.06
N LEU A 47 10.41 15.34 20.91
CA LEU A 47 11.61 16.17 20.83
C LEU A 47 11.34 17.65 21.07
N THR A 48 10.08 18.10 21.17
CA THR A 48 9.80 19.50 21.48
C THR A 48 10.12 19.79 22.95
N PRO A 49 10.62 21.01 23.26
CA PRO A 49 10.91 21.39 24.65
C PRO A 49 9.68 21.31 25.55
N GLU A 50 8.51 21.66 25.01
CA GLU A 50 7.26 21.64 25.76
C GLU A 50 6.89 20.24 26.23
N ALA A 51 7.05 19.24 25.36
CA ALA A 51 6.77 17.86 25.70
C ALA A 51 7.73 17.35 26.77
N ARG A 52 9.00 17.76 26.73
CA ARG A 52 10.00 17.40 27.76
C ARG A 52 9.69 18.00 29.11
N GLN A 53 9.18 19.18 29.14
CA GLN A 53 8.83 19.86 30.39
C GLN A 53 7.68 19.23 31.14
N ARG A 54 6.82 18.52 30.43
CA ARG A 54 5.68 17.80 31.02
C ARG A 54 6.06 16.48 31.70
N LEU A 55 7.24 16.02 31.46
CA LEU A 55 7.76 14.85 32.12
C LEU A 55 8.47 15.24 33.39
#